data_74465bca6dafb3c5199bcaad537aee21
#
_entry.id   74465bca6dafb3c5199bcaad537aee21
#
_cell.length_a   1.000
_cell.length_b   1.000
_cell.length_c   1.000
_cell.angle_alpha   90.00
_cell.angle_beta   90.00
_cell.angle_gamma   90.00
#
_symmetry.space_group_name_H-M   'P 1'
#
loop_
_entity.id
_entity.type
_entity.pdbx_description
1 polymer ?
#
loop_
_entity_poly.entity_id
_entity_poly.type
_entity_poly.pdbx_seq_one_letter_code
_entity_poly.pdbx_strand_id
1 'polypeptide(L)'
;MDLNITIGILQIGCHNMTSMVTHYLLVSDIATKSKSFLLRASFLLALFFHPLSLFADTIDYIYETKPVSSIGDAADDPAIWFNRADPTKSLIFGTDKRKGIHVYDLYGKELSFSKLGATNNIDLRVIDKHVHMVISNRSSGTLGYWIFPESGLFEYFLENPTNAFTEDIIHYHLEANMDVYGV
;
A
#
# COMPACT_ATOMS: atom_id res chain seq x y z
N MET A 1 -14.24 -14.29 3.64
CA MET A 1 -12.86 -13.87 3.89
C MET A 1 -12.88 -12.34 3.85
N ASP A 2 -12.83 -11.73 5.01
CA ASP A 2 -12.89 -10.27 5.11
C ASP A 2 -11.49 -9.73 4.81
N LEU A 3 -11.36 -8.99 3.73
CA LEU A 3 -10.10 -8.34 3.38
C LEU A 3 -10.04 -7.01 4.14
N ASN A 4 -9.12 -6.95 5.08
CA ASN A 4 -8.77 -5.70 5.76
C ASN A 4 -7.62 -5.05 4.99
N ILE A 5 -7.63 -3.72 4.86
CA ILE A 5 -6.50 -2.98 4.28
C ILE A 5 -5.43 -2.88 5.37
N THR A 6 -4.37 -3.68 5.24
CA THR A 6 -3.21 -3.62 6.12
C THR A 6 -2.11 -2.80 5.45
N ILE A 7 -1.77 -1.65 6.01
CA ILE A 7 -0.68 -0.80 5.50
C ILE A 7 0.59 -1.16 6.24
N GLY A 8 1.47 -1.91 5.56
CA GLY A 8 2.83 -2.19 6.02
C GLY A 8 3.83 -1.23 5.39
N ILE A 9 4.56 -0.47 6.20
CA ILE A 9 5.70 0.33 5.71
C ILE A 9 6.91 -0.59 5.66
N LEU A 10 7.36 -0.94 4.45
CA LEU A 10 8.56 -1.72 4.22
C LEU A 10 9.79 -0.82 4.36
N GLN A 11 10.48 -0.89 5.49
CA GLN A 11 11.78 -0.25 5.66
C GLN A 11 12.88 -1.25 5.28
N ILE A 12 13.42 -1.11 4.06
CA ILE A 12 14.54 -1.92 3.59
C ILE A 12 15.83 -1.32 4.17
N GLY A 13 16.32 -1.93 5.25
CA GLY A 13 17.64 -1.64 5.78
C GLY A 13 18.72 -2.35 4.96
N CYS A 14 19.42 -1.64 4.07
CA CYS A 14 20.65 -2.12 3.45
C CYS A 14 21.79 -2.14 4.48
N HIS A 15 22.09 -3.29 5.08
CA HIS A 15 23.36 -3.49 5.79
C HIS A 15 24.27 -4.42 5.01
N ASN A 16 25.31 -3.82 4.51
CA ASN A 16 26.61 -4.34 4.00
C ASN A 16 26.81 -5.86 3.88
N MET A 17 26.64 -6.37 2.66
CA MET A 17 27.04 -7.72 2.24
C MET A 17 28.56 -7.87 1.96
N THR A 18 29.39 -6.85 2.13
CA THR A 18 30.80 -6.87 1.76
C THR A 18 31.74 -7.41 2.84
N SER A 19 31.27 -7.63 4.08
CA SER A 19 32.14 -8.08 5.19
C SER A 19 32.28 -9.60 5.32
N MET A 20 31.40 -10.41 4.74
CA MET A 20 31.44 -11.88 4.91
C MET A 20 32.25 -12.65 3.86
N VAL A 21 32.55 -12.05 2.71
CA VAL A 21 33.26 -12.75 1.64
C VAL A 21 34.78 -12.78 1.85
N THR A 22 35.32 -11.86 2.64
CA THR A 22 36.77 -11.71 2.79
C THR A 22 37.40 -12.66 3.80
N HIS A 23 36.65 -13.29 4.68
CA HIS A 23 37.20 -14.22 5.70
C HIS A 23 37.30 -15.69 5.26
N TYR A 24 36.73 -16.08 4.14
CA TYR A 24 36.74 -17.49 3.68
C TYR A 24 37.83 -17.84 2.69
N LEU A 25 38.63 -16.87 2.22
CA LEU A 25 39.67 -17.11 1.20
C LEU A 25 41.09 -17.32 1.76
N LEU A 26 41.28 -17.33 3.06
CA LEU A 26 42.62 -17.37 3.67
C LEU A 26 43.01 -18.70 4.36
N VAL A 27 42.27 -19.79 4.14
CA VAL A 27 42.59 -21.11 4.77
C VAL A 27 42.78 -22.22 3.74
N SER A 28 43.29 -21.95 2.56
CA SER A 28 43.46 -22.99 1.52
C SER A 28 44.87 -23.32 1.10
N ASP A 29 45.86 -23.05 1.95
CA ASP A 29 47.21 -23.63 1.74
C ASP A 29 47.60 -24.44 2.96
N ILE A 30 47.53 -25.74 2.84
CA ILE A 30 48.32 -26.85 3.41
C ILE A 30 47.43 -28.11 3.46
N ALA A 31 47.70 -29.07 2.63
CA ALA A 31 47.76 -30.49 2.80
C ALA A 31 47.22 -31.37 1.66
N THR A 32 48.15 -31.98 0.99
CA THR A 32 48.18 -33.33 0.39
C THR A 32 47.03 -33.82 -0.53
N LYS A 33 47.44 -34.09 -1.74
CA LYS A 33 46.78 -34.34 -3.00
C LYS A 33 45.88 -35.60 -3.16
N SER A 34 45.35 -36.27 -2.16
CA SER A 34 44.59 -37.50 -2.43
C SER A 34 43.24 -37.65 -1.67
N LYS A 35 42.99 -36.89 -0.65
CA LYS A 35 41.68 -36.91 0.06
C LYS A 35 40.80 -35.66 -0.17
N SER A 36 41.27 -34.75 -1.06
CA SER A 36 40.72 -33.43 -1.15
C SER A 36 39.48 -33.30 -2.09
N PHE A 37 39.27 -34.24 -2.98
CA PHE A 37 38.19 -34.12 -3.94
C PHE A 37 36.80 -34.40 -3.33
N LEU A 38 36.70 -35.45 -2.51
CA LEU A 38 35.44 -35.79 -1.83
C LEU A 38 35.06 -34.77 -0.76
N LEU A 39 36.05 -34.21 -0.04
CA LEU A 39 35.81 -33.17 0.96
C LEU A 39 35.35 -31.84 0.31
N ARG A 40 35.90 -31.51 -0.86
CA ARG A 40 35.53 -30.31 -1.61
C ARG A 40 34.11 -30.44 -2.23
N ALA A 41 33.75 -31.62 -2.69
CA ALA A 41 32.42 -31.88 -3.23
C ALA A 41 31.34 -31.84 -2.12
N SER A 42 31.62 -32.39 -0.93
CA SER A 42 30.70 -32.32 0.19
C SER A 42 30.54 -30.90 0.76
N PHE A 43 31.62 -30.10 0.74
CA PHE A 43 31.57 -28.71 1.20
C PHE A 43 30.78 -27.83 0.23
N LEU A 44 30.94 -28.02 -1.09
CA LEU A 44 30.12 -27.34 -2.09
C LEU A 44 28.66 -27.77 -2.02
N LEU A 45 28.39 -29.04 -1.79
CA LEU A 45 27.03 -29.54 -1.62
C LEU A 45 26.37 -29.00 -0.36
N ALA A 46 27.11 -28.84 0.74
CA ALA A 46 26.63 -28.24 1.98
C ALA A 46 26.28 -26.76 1.83
N LEU A 47 26.96 -26.01 0.94
CA LEU A 47 26.63 -24.62 0.64
C LEU A 47 25.30 -24.48 -0.11
N PHE A 48 24.90 -25.49 -0.93
CA PHE A 48 23.60 -25.50 -1.60
C PHE A 48 22.45 -25.95 -0.70
N PHE A 49 22.74 -26.63 0.41
CA PHE A 49 21.74 -27.07 1.38
C PHE A 49 21.66 -26.20 2.65
N HIS A 50 22.36 -25.06 2.69
CA HIS A 50 22.06 -24.09 3.72
C HIS A 50 20.68 -23.49 3.36
N PRO A 51 19.64 -23.71 4.18
CA PRO A 51 18.43 -22.93 4.01
C PRO A 51 18.85 -21.47 4.15
N LEU A 52 18.77 -20.70 3.07
CA LEU A 52 18.69 -19.24 3.19
C LEU A 52 17.41 -18.99 3.98
N SER A 53 17.52 -18.98 5.29
CA SER A 53 16.49 -18.42 6.14
C SER A 53 16.47 -16.94 5.80
N LEU A 54 15.66 -16.58 4.81
CA LEU A 54 15.21 -15.21 4.63
C LEU A 54 14.39 -14.92 5.88
N PHE A 55 15.03 -14.39 6.90
CA PHE A 55 14.33 -13.75 8.00
C PHE A 55 13.67 -12.52 7.39
N ALA A 56 12.44 -12.70 6.91
CA ALA A 56 11.57 -11.58 6.70
C ALA A 56 11.19 -11.12 8.11
N ASP A 57 11.70 -9.96 8.52
CA ASP A 57 11.20 -9.30 9.72
C ASP A 57 9.71 -9.02 9.47
N THR A 58 8.85 -9.71 10.21
CA THR A 58 7.44 -9.40 10.26
C THR A 58 7.29 -8.08 11.00
N ILE A 59 6.87 -7.05 10.28
CA ILE A 59 6.47 -5.79 10.92
C ILE A 59 5.02 -5.98 11.35
N ASP A 60 4.80 -5.99 12.66
CA ASP A 60 3.45 -6.01 13.20
C ASP A 60 2.76 -4.69 12.86
N TYR A 61 1.51 -4.77 12.37
CA TYR A 61 0.69 -3.58 12.17
C TYR A 61 0.37 -2.95 13.54
N ILE A 62 0.36 -1.61 13.57
CA ILE A 62 0.02 -0.86 14.79
C ILE A 62 -1.48 -0.57 14.82
N TYR A 63 -2.05 -0.29 13.65
CA TYR A 63 -3.47 0.01 13.48
C TYR A 63 -4.03 -0.66 12.23
N GLU A 64 -5.32 -0.94 12.27
CA GLU A 64 -6.10 -1.52 11.20
C GLU A 64 -7.34 -0.67 10.96
N THR A 65 -7.72 -0.46 9.70
CA THR A 65 -8.96 0.25 9.38
C THR A 65 -10.18 -0.59 9.76
N LYS A 66 -11.27 0.08 10.13
CA LYS A 66 -12.55 -0.58 10.18
C LYS A 66 -12.84 -1.24 8.83
N PRO A 67 -13.30 -2.50 8.80
CA PRO A 67 -13.65 -3.17 7.56
C PRO A 67 -14.71 -2.42 6.77
N VAL A 68 -14.62 -2.48 5.43
CA VAL A 68 -15.67 -1.96 4.56
C VAL A 68 -17.00 -2.68 4.84
N SER A 69 -18.11 -2.00 4.60
CA SER A 69 -19.44 -2.51 4.95
C SER A 69 -19.99 -3.60 4.01
N SER A 70 -19.33 -3.83 2.89
CA SER A 70 -19.72 -4.86 1.92
C SER A 70 -19.08 -6.21 2.25
N ILE A 71 -19.80 -7.29 1.97
CA ILE A 71 -19.37 -8.67 2.26
C ILE A 71 -18.58 -9.24 1.06
N GLY A 72 -17.58 -10.06 1.36
CA GLY A 72 -16.76 -10.77 0.38
C GLY A 72 -15.64 -9.89 -0.19
N ASP A 73 -15.28 -10.07 -1.44
CA ASP A 73 -14.26 -9.32 -2.15
C ASP A 73 -14.78 -7.90 -2.46
N ALA A 74 -14.65 -7.01 -1.51
CA ALA A 74 -15.21 -5.66 -1.57
C ALA A 74 -14.16 -4.54 -1.38
N ALA A 75 -13.29 -4.65 -0.39
CA ALA A 75 -12.16 -3.72 -0.26
C ALA A 75 -11.17 -3.94 -1.41
N ASP A 76 -10.70 -2.86 -2.03
CA ASP A 76 -9.84 -2.97 -3.21
C ASP A 76 -8.60 -2.08 -3.11
N ASP A 77 -8.70 -0.82 -3.42
CA ASP A 77 -7.54 0.06 -3.63
C ASP A 77 -7.47 1.17 -2.58
N PRO A 78 -6.33 1.38 -1.92
CA PRO A 78 -6.12 2.48 -1.00
C PRO A 78 -5.30 3.60 -1.63
N ALA A 79 -5.63 4.86 -1.26
CA ALA A 79 -4.78 6.01 -1.49
C ALA A 79 -4.54 6.76 -0.18
N ILE A 80 -3.37 7.36 -0.03
CA ILE A 80 -2.99 8.08 1.19
C ILE A 80 -2.67 9.53 0.86
N TRP A 81 -3.38 10.44 1.51
CA TRP A 81 -2.98 11.83 1.57
C TRP A 81 -2.16 12.07 2.84
N PHE A 82 -0.91 12.46 2.64
CA PHE A 82 0.00 12.79 3.73
C PHE A 82 -0.06 14.29 4.04
N ASN A 83 -0.56 14.64 5.21
CA ASN A 83 -0.57 16.02 5.69
C ASN A 83 0.82 16.42 6.18
N ARG A 84 1.53 17.23 5.41
CA ARG A 84 2.90 17.67 5.74
C ARG A 84 2.95 18.63 6.91
N ALA A 85 1.87 19.38 7.17
CA ALA A 85 1.80 20.37 8.25
C ALA A 85 1.51 19.70 9.61
N ASP A 86 0.66 18.67 9.60
CA ASP A 86 0.31 17.87 10.77
C ASP A 86 0.11 16.40 10.34
N PRO A 87 1.16 15.57 10.41
CA PRO A 87 1.09 14.17 9.99
C PRO A 87 -0.01 13.36 10.69
N THR A 88 -0.42 13.74 11.90
CA THR A 88 -1.50 13.02 12.62
C THR A 88 -2.88 13.22 11.99
N LYS A 89 -3.02 14.21 11.13
CA LYS A 89 -4.22 14.52 10.33
C LYS A 89 -4.12 14.02 8.88
N SER A 90 -3.25 13.07 8.61
CA SER A 90 -3.23 12.40 7.31
C SER A 90 -4.46 11.51 7.15
N LEU A 91 -4.85 11.25 5.90
CA LEU A 91 -6.06 10.49 5.56
C LEU A 91 -5.73 9.27 4.71
N ILE A 92 -6.50 8.21 4.95
CA ILE A 92 -6.50 7.00 4.15
C ILE A 92 -7.85 6.92 3.44
N PHE A 93 -7.82 6.80 2.12
CA PHE A 93 -8.99 6.57 1.29
C PHE A 93 -8.99 5.11 0.86
N GLY A 94 -10.12 4.44 0.97
CA GLY A 94 -10.26 3.04 0.57
C GLY A 94 -11.51 2.83 -0.27
N THR A 95 -11.37 2.12 -1.38
CA THR A 95 -12.51 1.79 -2.23
C THR A 95 -13.26 0.56 -1.72
N ASP A 96 -14.59 0.64 -1.75
CA ASP A 96 -15.50 -0.50 -1.66
C ASP A 96 -16.09 -0.75 -3.05
N LYS A 97 -15.64 -1.82 -3.72
CA LYS A 97 -16.07 -2.20 -5.08
C LYS A 97 -17.57 -2.32 -5.29
N ARG A 98 -18.34 -2.26 -4.23
CA ARG A 98 -19.80 -2.44 -4.27
C ARG A 98 -20.58 -1.21 -3.85
N LYS A 99 -19.93 -0.26 -3.13
CA LYS A 99 -20.68 0.84 -2.52
C LYS A 99 -20.08 2.22 -2.69
N GLY A 100 -18.73 2.38 -2.68
CA GLY A 100 -18.14 3.72 -2.77
C GLY A 100 -16.81 3.87 -2.07
N ILE A 101 -16.59 5.01 -1.43
CA ILE A 101 -15.31 5.38 -0.82
C ILE A 101 -15.47 5.56 0.68
N HIS A 102 -14.58 4.91 1.42
CA HIS A 102 -14.37 5.12 2.85
C HIS A 102 -13.17 6.03 3.08
N VAL A 103 -13.25 6.90 4.07
CA VAL A 103 -12.15 7.79 4.48
C VAL A 103 -11.84 7.52 5.95
N TYR A 104 -10.58 7.27 6.26
CA TYR A 104 -10.13 6.92 7.60
C TYR A 104 -9.01 7.86 8.06
N ASP A 105 -8.87 8.02 9.37
CA ASP A 105 -7.67 8.57 9.98
C ASP A 105 -6.55 7.51 10.05
N LEU A 106 -5.36 7.91 10.50
CA LEU A 106 -4.21 7.00 10.63
C LEU A 106 -4.39 5.94 11.74
N TYR A 107 -5.40 6.08 12.60
CA TYR A 107 -5.73 5.11 13.64
C TYR A 107 -6.75 4.06 13.15
N GLY A 108 -7.14 4.14 11.88
CA GLY A 108 -8.11 3.24 11.26
C GLY A 108 -9.57 3.58 11.55
N LYS A 109 -9.83 4.71 12.23
CA LYS A 109 -11.19 5.17 12.48
C LYS A 109 -11.79 5.75 11.19
N GLU A 110 -12.98 5.25 10.81
CA GLU A 110 -13.74 5.81 9.69
C GLU A 110 -14.25 7.20 10.04
N LEU A 111 -13.88 8.19 9.23
CA LEU A 111 -14.32 9.58 9.34
C LEU A 111 -15.49 9.86 8.42
N SER A 112 -15.49 9.30 7.22
CA SER A 112 -16.50 9.54 6.20
C SER A 112 -16.73 8.32 5.31
N PHE A 113 -17.96 8.16 4.83
CA PHE A 113 -18.31 7.21 3.78
C PHE A 113 -19.17 7.89 2.73
N SER A 114 -18.80 7.80 1.46
CA SER A 114 -19.57 8.32 0.32
C SER A 114 -20.01 7.20 -0.60
N LYS A 115 -21.34 7.12 -0.80
CA LYS A 115 -21.93 6.12 -1.68
C LYS A 115 -21.83 6.59 -3.13
N LEU A 116 -20.84 6.08 -3.85
CA LEU A 116 -20.55 6.43 -5.25
C LEU A 116 -20.86 5.28 -6.24
N GLY A 117 -21.28 4.12 -5.75
CA GLY A 117 -21.48 2.92 -6.56
C GLY A 117 -20.26 2.00 -6.55
N ALA A 118 -20.04 1.23 -7.60
CA ALA A 118 -18.98 0.24 -7.69
C ALA A 118 -17.63 0.92 -8.01
N THR A 119 -17.04 1.58 -7.03
CA THR A 119 -15.70 2.19 -7.15
C THR A 119 -14.63 1.11 -7.07
N ASN A 120 -13.63 1.17 -7.96
CA ASN A 120 -12.59 0.16 -8.04
C ASN A 120 -11.23 0.73 -7.61
N ASN A 121 -10.64 1.61 -8.40
CA ASN A 121 -9.35 2.21 -8.09
C ASN A 121 -9.46 3.67 -7.69
N ILE A 122 -8.49 4.12 -6.90
CA ILE A 122 -8.34 5.51 -6.48
C ILE A 122 -6.86 5.90 -6.52
N ASP A 123 -6.56 7.06 -7.10
CA ASP A 123 -5.24 7.69 -6.98
C ASP A 123 -5.40 9.18 -6.65
N LEU A 124 -4.38 9.74 -6.02
CA LEU A 124 -4.37 11.15 -5.67
C LEU A 124 -2.99 11.79 -5.86
N ARG A 125 -3.00 13.09 -6.14
CA ARG A 125 -1.79 13.93 -6.21
C ARG A 125 -2.07 15.28 -5.57
N VAL A 126 -1.06 15.83 -4.91
CA VAL A 126 -1.10 17.21 -4.41
C VAL A 126 -0.44 18.11 -5.45
N ILE A 127 -1.22 19.05 -6.01
CA ILE A 127 -0.78 20.02 -7.00
C ILE A 127 -1.28 21.38 -6.55
N ASP A 128 -0.40 22.36 -6.43
CA ASP A 128 -0.73 23.75 -6.09
C ASP A 128 -1.65 23.88 -4.86
N LYS A 129 -1.34 23.15 -3.80
CA LYS A 129 -2.11 23.09 -2.54
C LYS A 129 -3.55 22.58 -2.70
N HIS A 130 -3.79 21.78 -3.71
CA HIS A 130 -5.03 21.05 -3.90
C HIS A 130 -4.73 19.55 -4.01
N VAL A 131 -5.61 18.77 -3.43
CA VAL A 131 -5.60 17.30 -3.58
C VAL A 131 -6.49 16.95 -4.76
N HIS A 132 -5.85 16.53 -5.84
CA HIS A 132 -6.48 16.02 -7.04
C HIS A 132 -6.68 14.52 -6.88
N MET A 133 -7.90 14.07 -7.02
CA MET A 133 -8.27 12.68 -6.78
C MET A 133 -9.05 12.13 -7.96
N VAL A 134 -8.62 10.97 -8.45
CA VAL A 134 -9.31 10.24 -9.53
C VAL A 134 -9.80 8.91 -8.99
N ILE A 135 -11.06 8.58 -9.30
CA ILE A 135 -11.72 7.34 -8.86
C ILE A 135 -12.40 6.70 -10.06
N SER A 136 -12.09 5.43 -10.29
CA SER A 136 -12.78 4.66 -11.30
C SER A 136 -14.11 4.13 -10.76
N ASN A 137 -15.20 4.29 -11.53
CA ASN A 137 -16.53 3.83 -11.15
C ASN A 137 -17.12 2.89 -12.22
N ARG A 138 -17.16 1.62 -11.89
CA ARG A 138 -17.65 0.56 -12.78
C ARG A 138 -19.16 0.58 -12.95
N SER A 139 -19.92 1.12 -11.97
CA SER A 139 -21.38 1.22 -12.09
C SER A 139 -21.80 2.16 -13.18
N SER A 140 -21.08 3.25 -13.38
CA SER A 140 -21.36 4.29 -14.38
C SER A 140 -20.46 4.19 -15.61
N GLY A 141 -19.36 3.41 -15.57
CA GLY A 141 -18.36 3.39 -16.63
C GLY A 141 -17.62 4.72 -16.76
N THR A 142 -17.40 5.41 -15.64
CA THR A 142 -16.83 6.76 -15.63
C THR A 142 -15.58 6.83 -14.73
N LEU A 143 -14.74 7.84 -14.99
CA LEU A 143 -13.76 8.33 -14.05
C LEU A 143 -14.34 9.56 -13.35
N GLY A 144 -14.47 9.49 -12.03
CA GLY A 144 -14.76 10.66 -11.21
C GLY A 144 -13.45 11.38 -10.86
N TYR A 145 -13.46 12.69 -10.96
CA TYR A 145 -12.31 13.54 -10.65
C TYR A 145 -12.74 14.67 -9.72
N TRP A 146 -12.11 14.73 -8.54
CA TRP A 146 -12.39 15.73 -7.52
C TRP A 146 -11.14 16.55 -7.19
N ILE A 147 -11.34 17.81 -6.86
CA ILE A 147 -10.27 18.71 -6.44
C ILE A 147 -10.66 19.32 -5.10
N PHE A 148 -9.95 18.94 -4.05
CA PHE A 148 -10.13 19.45 -2.69
C PHE A 148 -9.02 20.45 -2.35
N PRO A 149 -9.31 21.55 -1.65
CA PRO A 149 -8.26 22.33 -1.01
C PRO A 149 -7.46 21.46 -0.03
N GLU A 150 -6.13 21.51 -0.05
CA GLU A 150 -5.30 20.75 0.89
C GLU A 150 -5.50 21.24 2.34
N SER A 151 -5.70 22.56 2.49
CA SER A 151 -5.97 23.17 3.79
C SER A 151 -7.36 22.79 4.29
N GLY A 152 -7.44 22.23 5.51
CA GLY A 152 -8.70 21.84 6.12
C GLY A 152 -9.29 20.53 5.60
N LEU A 153 -8.55 19.76 4.83
CA LEU A 153 -9.08 18.52 4.24
C LEU A 153 -9.49 17.48 5.29
N PHE A 154 -8.72 17.35 6.37
CA PHE A 154 -9.05 16.45 7.47
C PHE A 154 -10.36 16.85 8.15
N GLU A 155 -10.49 18.14 8.49
CA GLU A 155 -11.69 18.72 9.10
C GLU A 155 -12.89 18.58 8.18
N TYR A 156 -12.69 18.77 6.88
CA TYR A 156 -13.76 18.58 5.90
C TYR A 156 -14.37 17.16 5.97
N PHE A 157 -13.55 16.11 5.95
CA PHE A 157 -14.07 14.74 6.04
C PHE A 157 -14.61 14.39 7.40
N LEU A 158 -14.09 14.98 8.48
CA LEU A 158 -14.61 14.82 9.83
C LEU A 158 -16.01 15.45 9.99
N GLU A 159 -16.25 16.60 9.36
CA GLU A 159 -17.52 17.34 9.40
C GLU A 159 -18.55 16.79 8.42
N ASN A 160 -18.11 16.06 7.37
CA ASN A 160 -18.96 15.43 6.36
C ASN A 160 -18.87 13.88 6.45
N PRO A 161 -19.45 13.26 7.50
CA PRO A 161 -19.33 11.81 7.73
C PRO A 161 -20.06 10.96 6.67
N THR A 162 -20.92 11.59 5.86
CA THR A 162 -21.64 10.92 4.76
C THR A 162 -21.60 11.78 3.50
N ASN A 163 -21.39 11.13 2.35
CA ASN A 163 -21.45 11.78 1.04
C ASN A 163 -20.55 13.02 0.90
N ALA A 164 -19.33 12.96 1.42
CA ALA A 164 -18.35 14.04 1.33
C ALA A 164 -17.89 14.33 -0.12
N PHE A 165 -18.06 13.39 -1.03
CA PHE A 165 -17.79 13.55 -2.47
C PHE A 165 -19.04 14.09 -3.18
N THR A 166 -19.34 15.37 -2.98
CA THR A 166 -20.51 16.04 -3.56
C THR A 166 -20.16 16.79 -4.85
N GLU A 167 -21.19 17.20 -5.59
CA GLU A 167 -21.05 18.01 -6.80
C GLU A 167 -20.62 19.46 -6.51
N ASP A 168 -20.77 19.93 -5.29
CA ASP A 168 -20.33 21.27 -4.85
C ASP A 168 -18.79 21.41 -4.78
N ILE A 169 -18.07 20.30 -4.76
CA ILE A 169 -16.63 20.24 -4.91
C ILE A 169 -16.36 20.14 -6.41
N ILE A 170 -15.35 20.82 -6.90
CA ILE A 170 -14.96 20.75 -8.31
C ILE A 170 -14.77 19.30 -8.68
N HIS A 171 -15.70 18.75 -9.45
CA HIS A 171 -15.63 17.40 -9.92
C HIS A 171 -15.99 17.30 -11.40
N TYR A 172 -15.43 16.29 -12.06
CA TYR A 172 -15.69 15.99 -13.46
C TYR A 172 -15.97 14.51 -13.60
N HIS A 173 -16.93 14.16 -14.44
CA HIS A 173 -17.12 12.80 -14.91
C HIS A 173 -16.58 12.69 -16.33
N LEU A 174 -15.60 11.81 -16.51
CA LEU A 174 -15.10 11.47 -17.84
C LEU A 174 -15.73 10.14 -18.25
N GLU A 175 -16.53 10.15 -19.31
CA GLU A 175 -17.06 8.93 -19.88
C GLU A 175 -15.93 8.12 -20.48
N ALA A 176 -15.82 6.86 -20.09
CA ALA A 176 -14.90 5.91 -20.69
C ALA A 176 -15.70 4.96 -21.57
N ASN A 177 -15.36 4.89 -22.87
CA ASN A 177 -15.94 3.92 -23.79
C ASN A 177 -15.37 2.50 -23.60
N MET A 178 -14.91 2.18 -22.40
CA MET A 178 -14.30 0.91 -22.02
C MET A 178 -14.57 0.61 -20.55
N ASP A 179 -14.35 -0.63 -20.12
CA ASP A 179 -14.40 -0.96 -18.70
C ASP A 179 -13.29 -0.20 -17.96
N VAL A 180 -13.70 0.63 -16.99
CA VAL A 180 -12.79 1.45 -16.19
C VAL A 180 -12.30 0.60 -15.02
N TYR A 181 -11.10 0.09 -15.12
CA TYR A 181 -10.55 -0.84 -14.12
C TYR A 181 -9.40 -0.23 -13.30
N GLY A 182 -8.56 0.62 -13.87
CA GLY A 182 -7.42 1.24 -13.20
C GLY A 182 -7.36 2.74 -13.43
N VAL A 183 -6.72 3.46 -12.50
CA VAL A 183 -6.42 4.89 -12.57
C VAL A 183 -4.99 5.16 -12.16
#